data_b6e133e2d8c2369e5c8b7991587017ec
#
_entry.id   b6e133e2d8c2369e5c8b7991587017ec
#
_cell.length_a   1.000
_cell.length_b   1.000
_cell.length_c   1.000
_cell.angle_alpha   90.00
_cell.angle_beta   90.00
_cell.angle_gamma   90.00
#
_symmetry.space_group_name_H-M   'P 1'
#
loop_
_entity.id
_entity.type
_entity.pdbx_description
1 polymer ?
#
loop_
_entity_poly.entity_id
_entity_poly.type
_entity_poly.pdbx_seq_one_letter_code
_entity_poly.pdbx_strand_id
1 'polypeptide(L)'
;MPGGKHVAIFGAGIAGLSAAHELVRRGFRVSVYESEAEAGGFFRSARRPQTGNLPTEYSWHGMGPWYHNLFDLLKQIPFDDSGSIYDKALSRPIAFGIFPDHGKAEFFDRGLRSIPKMFRFSTVEWLGWSWLMLKTWGANVRTREKYSRLNAAEQWKPILSELGYRTWRSCFGPWIGSDWTKASLHHAGQFFRKQLISKPCHAHPADDQGPAWSHCATDGWLLLRGPSSEFWFDRWIKDLKGRGVSFSWKEALERFRFNGRTITGAQLATGTLVEADLYILAVNPFAAAEILARTPDLEQQKELRLFKPLIQDGPHFQVSFRVGFSEPIKFPRERVAVVVADSEFNLTLFAEEQVWMAGSDLGQNIKSLWTGTSCVGTVPGRLFNLPVVKCTKEQFVAEVKAQIMSCQSLNSLIKEANDGRELSKFEIAKIEVWHEWVFSPEGIRGPQPKWVTTTNTQPCLPGQVTPIPNLFVAGAHTRTEVDVWSIEGAVESGRRAAQAIDPGVKTLPQYKPLWLRVISMIDDACYAVGAPHVLDLFGAGCLLVSVGTLALWIYYLAPHR
;
A
#
# COMPACT_ATOMS: atom_id res chain seq x y z
N MET A 1 -33.64 -16.54 -5.11
CA MET A 1 -32.20 -16.68 -5.31
C MET A 1 -31.89 -16.19 -6.72
N PRO A 2 -30.84 -15.40 -6.99
CA PRO A 2 -30.48 -14.98 -8.35
C PRO A 2 -29.83 -16.16 -9.09
N GLY A 3 -30.57 -17.26 -9.19
CA GLY A 3 -30.09 -18.53 -9.73
C GLY A 3 -29.50 -18.36 -11.13
N GLY A 4 -28.20 -18.48 -11.23
CA GLY A 4 -27.54 -18.76 -12.46
C GLY A 4 -27.01 -17.60 -13.29
N LYS A 5 -27.13 -16.31 -12.90
CA LYS A 5 -26.51 -15.23 -13.67
C LYS A 5 -25.00 -15.43 -13.76
N HIS A 6 -24.47 -15.26 -14.97
CA HIS A 6 -23.06 -15.38 -15.27
C HIS A 6 -22.35 -14.04 -15.11
N VAL A 7 -21.28 -14.01 -14.31
CA VAL A 7 -20.40 -12.85 -14.12
C VAL A 7 -19.03 -13.16 -14.72
N ALA A 8 -18.61 -12.37 -15.68
CA ALA A 8 -17.26 -12.40 -16.22
C ALA A 8 -16.40 -11.32 -15.53
N ILE A 9 -15.29 -11.72 -14.95
CA ILE A 9 -14.36 -10.84 -14.24
C ILE A 9 -13.04 -10.82 -14.99
N PHE A 10 -12.55 -9.63 -15.34
CA PHE A 10 -11.27 -9.45 -16.04
C PHE A 10 -10.23 -8.92 -15.06
N GLY A 11 -9.23 -9.75 -14.78
CA GLY A 11 -8.15 -9.54 -13.82
C GLY A 11 -8.29 -10.43 -12.58
N ALA A 12 -7.27 -11.30 -12.35
CA ALA A 12 -7.14 -12.14 -11.16
C ALA A 12 -6.23 -11.51 -10.09
N GLY A 13 -6.20 -10.18 -10.02
CA GLY A 13 -5.65 -9.43 -8.89
C GLY A 13 -6.58 -9.49 -7.68
N ILE A 14 -6.15 -8.93 -6.54
CA ILE A 14 -6.89 -8.98 -5.27
C ILE A 14 -8.32 -8.47 -5.41
N ALA A 15 -8.56 -7.40 -6.16
CA ALA A 15 -9.90 -6.84 -6.33
C ALA A 15 -10.83 -7.79 -7.10
N GLY A 16 -10.36 -8.36 -8.22
CA GLY A 16 -11.13 -9.31 -9.02
C GLY A 16 -11.42 -10.60 -8.27
N LEU A 17 -10.41 -11.14 -7.57
CA LEU A 17 -10.58 -12.34 -6.73
C LEU A 17 -11.53 -12.08 -5.54
N SER A 18 -11.51 -10.89 -4.94
CA SER A 18 -12.46 -10.51 -3.87
C SER A 18 -13.89 -10.46 -4.40
N ALA A 19 -14.12 -9.89 -5.58
CA ALA A 19 -15.43 -9.91 -6.21
C ALA A 19 -15.88 -11.35 -6.54
N ALA A 20 -14.99 -12.18 -7.09
CA ALA A 20 -15.26 -13.59 -7.39
C ALA A 20 -15.66 -14.37 -6.13
N HIS A 21 -14.91 -14.15 -5.02
CA HIS A 21 -15.16 -14.79 -3.73
C HIS A 21 -16.55 -14.48 -3.19
N GLU A 22 -16.94 -13.23 -3.20
CA GLU A 22 -18.24 -12.81 -2.70
C GLU A 22 -19.40 -13.32 -3.60
N LEU A 23 -19.25 -13.23 -4.94
CA LEU A 23 -20.31 -13.57 -5.87
C LEU A 23 -20.54 -15.08 -5.98
N VAL A 24 -19.49 -15.92 -6.00
CA VAL A 24 -19.68 -17.38 -6.04
C VAL A 24 -20.40 -17.89 -4.79
N ARG A 25 -20.14 -17.30 -3.64
CA ARG A 25 -20.84 -17.62 -2.37
C ARG A 25 -22.32 -17.21 -2.38
N ARG A 26 -22.71 -16.33 -3.29
CA ARG A 26 -24.08 -15.88 -3.54
C ARG A 26 -24.80 -16.66 -4.63
N GLY A 27 -24.16 -17.70 -5.18
CA GLY A 27 -24.74 -18.58 -6.18
C GLY A 27 -24.65 -18.04 -7.61
N PHE A 28 -23.82 -17.02 -7.88
CA PHE A 28 -23.51 -16.62 -9.23
C PHE A 28 -22.56 -17.61 -9.89
N ARG A 29 -22.72 -17.82 -11.20
CA ARG A 29 -21.72 -18.47 -12.02
C ARG A 29 -20.61 -17.45 -12.32
N VAL A 30 -19.37 -17.73 -11.93
CA VAL A 30 -18.26 -16.79 -12.04
C VAL A 30 -17.16 -17.35 -12.92
N SER A 31 -16.70 -16.54 -13.89
CA SER A 31 -15.54 -16.82 -14.73
C SER A 31 -14.54 -15.67 -14.60
N VAL A 32 -13.29 -16.00 -14.33
CA VAL A 32 -12.19 -15.03 -14.19
C VAL A 32 -11.20 -15.21 -15.33
N TYR A 33 -10.88 -14.12 -16.02
CA TYR A 33 -9.93 -14.04 -17.13
C TYR A 33 -8.74 -13.21 -16.72
N GLU A 34 -7.52 -13.75 -16.89
CA GLU A 34 -6.28 -13.13 -16.48
C GLU A 34 -5.25 -13.15 -17.62
N SER A 35 -4.61 -12.02 -17.86
CA SER A 35 -3.57 -11.88 -18.89
C SER A 35 -2.29 -12.67 -18.57
N GLU A 36 -2.02 -12.87 -17.29
CA GLU A 36 -0.84 -13.57 -16.79
C GLU A 36 -1.12 -15.07 -16.61
N ALA A 37 -0.04 -15.82 -16.36
CA ALA A 37 -0.14 -17.25 -16.04
C ALA A 37 -0.52 -17.52 -14.58
N GLU A 38 -0.48 -16.50 -13.73
CA GLU A 38 -0.58 -16.60 -12.27
C GLU A 38 -1.49 -15.51 -11.71
N ALA A 39 -2.20 -15.83 -10.62
CA ALA A 39 -3.02 -14.87 -9.90
C ALA A 39 -2.18 -13.96 -8.98
N GLY A 40 -2.80 -12.86 -8.51
CA GLY A 40 -2.27 -12.00 -7.46
C GLY A 40 -1.89 -10.60 -7.91
N GLY A 41 -1.76 -10.34 -9.21
CA GLY A 41 -1.41 -9.02 -9.74
C GLY A 41 -0.07 -8.53 -9.15
N PHE A 42 -0.05 -7.30 -8.60
CA PHE A 42 1.17 -6.74 -7.97
C PHE A 42 1.59 -7.42 -6.65
N PHE A 43 0.80 -8.36 -6.15
CA PHE A 43 1.09 -9.03 -4.87
C PHE A 43 1.65 -10.44 -5.06
N ARG A 44 1.80 -10.91 -6.28
CA ARG A 44 2.28 -12.26 -6.54
C ARG A 44 3.77 -12.41 -6.26
N SER A 45 4.15 -13.59 -5.82
CA SER A 45 5.54 -14.06 -5.74
C SER A 45 5.78 -15.13 -6.79
N ALA A 46 7.03 -15.33 -7.17
CA ALA A 46 7.38 -16.39 -8.10
C ALA A 46 8.77 -16.95 -7.82
N ARG A 47 8.95 -18.24 -8.11
CA ARG A 47 10.24 -18.90 -8.15
C ARG A 47 10.60 -19.18 -9.59
N ARG A 48 11.76 -18.78 -10.01
CA ARG A 48 12.25 -18.98 -11.39
C ARG A 48 13.68 -19.51 -11.36
N PRO A 49 14.07 -20.43 -12.27
CA PRO A 49 15.43 -20.95 -12.34
C PRO A 49 16.48 -19.83 -12.54
N GLN A 50 16.18 -18.82 -13.38
CA GLN A 50 17.06 -17.68 -13.63
C GLN A 50 17.32 -16.82 -12.39
N THR A 51 16.45 -16.84 -11.39
CA THR A 51 16.67 -16.15 -10.11
C THR A 51 17.23 -17.10 -9.03
N GLY A 52 17.63 -18.33 -9.41
CA GLY A 52 18.09 -19.37 -8.45
C GLY A 52 16.98 -19.86 -7.53
N ASN A 53 15.76 -19.88 -8.02
CA ASN A 53 14.54 -20.23 -7.28
C ASN A 53 14.31 -19.41 -6.00
N LEU A 54 14.96 -18.23 -5.87
CA LEU A 54 14.60 -17.27 -4.84
C LEU A 54 13.12 -16.89 -5.01
N PRO A 55 12.34 -16.83 -3.93
CA PRO A 55 10.95 -16.37 -4.01
C PRO A 55 10.91 -14.86 -4.20
N THR A 56 11.14 -14.40 -5.43
CA THR A 56 11.07 -12.98 -5.77
C THR A 56 9.64 -12.48 -5.80
N GLU A 57 9.43 -11.20 -5.54
CA GLU A 57 8.13 -10.52 -5.56
C GLU A 57 8.24 -9.19 -6.28
N TYR A 58 7.10 -8.72 -6.81
CA TYR A 58 7.03 -7.40 -7.44
C TYR A 58 7.31 -6.26 -6.44
N SER A 59 6.86 -6.42 -5.19
CA SER A 59 7.03 -5.46 -4.10
C SER A 59 7.13 -6.21 -2.77
N TRP A 60 7.36 -5.49 -1.66
CA TRP A 60 7.13 -6.02 -0.33
C TRP A 60 5.66 -5.83 0.07
N HIS A 61 5.20 -6.63 0.99
CA HIS A 61 3.79 -6.66 1.34
C HIS A 61 3.58 -6.73 2.85
N GLY A 62 3.15 -5.61 3.42
CA GLY A 62 2.72 -5.53 4.80
C GLY A 62 1.21 -5.25 4.90
N MET A 63 0.60 -5.76 5.94
CA MET A 63 -0.83 -5.61 6.23
C MET A 63 -0.99 -4.72 7.46
N GLY A 64 -1.55 -3.53 7.24
CA GLY A 64 -1.76 -2.55 8.30
C GLY A 64 -2.93 -2.91 9.21
N PRO A 65 -2.96 -2.40 10.46
CA PRO A 65 -4.02 -2.72 11.43
C PRO A 65 -5.43 -2.30 10.99
N TRP A 66 -5.55 -1.45 9.97
CA TRP A 66 -6.83 -1.00 9.40
C TRP A 66 -7.33 -1.86 8.24
N TYR A 67 -6.73 -3.02 7.96
CA TYR A 67 -7.09 -3.89 6.84
C TYR A 67 -8.27 -4.79 7.20
N HIS A 68 -9.41 -4.17 7.55
CA HIS A 68 -10.57 -4.84 8.10
C HIS A 68 -11.23 -5.80 7.10
N ASN A 69 -11.43 -5.34 5.84
CA ASN A 69 -12.02 -6.17 4.80
C ASN A 69 -11.09 -7.31 4.39
N LEU A 70 -9.77 -7.05 4.37
CA LEU A 70 -8.78 -8.08 4.08
C LEU A 70 -8.79 -9.16 5.16
N PHE A 71 -8.69 -8.80 6.44
CA PHE A 71 -8.64 -9.80 7.52
C PHE A 71 -9.93 -10.62 7.59
N ASP A 72 -11.08 -10.00 7.36
CA ASP A 72 -12.34 -10.71 7.26
C ASP A 72 -12.35 -11.71 6.08
N LEU A 73 -11.82 -11.31 4.92
CA LEU A 73 -11.65 -12.18 3.77
C LEU A 73 -10.69 -13.35 4.06
N LEU A 74 -9.52 -13.09 4.66
CA LEU A 74 -8.53 -14.11 4.94
C LEU A 74 -9.02 -15.18 5.94
N LYS A 75 -9.95 -14.83 6.84
CA LYS A 75 -10.65 -15.78 7.73
C LYS A 75 -11.53 -16.79 6.98
N GLN A 76 -11.94 -16.45 5.78
CA GLN A 76 -12.86 -17.24 4.98
C GLN A 76 -12.15 -18.16 3.97
N ILE A 77 -10.85 -17.98 3.78
CA ILE A 77 -10.04 -18.76 2.84
C ILE A 77 -9.26 -19.83 3.63
N PRO A 78 -9.48 -21.13 3.35
CA PRO A 78 -8.74 -22.20 4.01
C PRO A 78 -7.24 -22.12 3.71
N PHE A 79 -6.41 -22.24 4.73
CA PHE A 79 -4.98 -22.46 4.57
C PHE A 79 -4.69 -23.95 4.42
N ASP A 80 -5.28 -24.74 5.32
CA ASP A 80 -5.29 -26.18 5.35
C ASP A 80 -6.57 -26.68 6.08
N ASP A 81 -6.66 -27.95 6.38
CA ASP A 81 -7.82 -28.54 7.07
C ASP A 81 -7.97 -28.06 8.53
N SER A 82 -6.96 -27.38 9.08
CA SER A 82 -6.91 -26.95 10.48
C SER A 82 -7.13 -25.46 10.71
N GLY A 83 -7.19 -24.64 9.64
CA GLY A 83 -7.42 -23.21 9.81
C GLY A 83 -7.36 -22.38 8.53
N SER A 84 -7.69 -21.12 8.67
CA SER A 84 -7.71 -20.15 7.59
C SER A 84 -6.33 -19.55 7.31
N ILE A 85 -6.22 -18.78 6.21
CA ILE A 85 -5.02 -17.97 5.94
C ILE A 85 -4.78 -16.97 7.08
N TYR A 86 -5.83 -16.38 7.64
CA TYR A 86 -5.72 -15.48 8.78
C TYR A 86 -5.08 -16.17 10.00
N ASP A 87 -5.48 -17.41 10.29
CA ASP A 87 -5.03 -18.14 11.46
C ASP A 87 -3.59 -18.65 11.33
N LYS A 88 -3.19 -19.03 10.12
CA LYS A 88 -1.95 -19.80 9.89
C LYS A 88 -0.85 -19.03 9.17
N ALA A 89 -1.22 -18.16 8.22
CA ALA A 89 -0.26 -17.55 7.30
C ALA A 89 0.16 -16.13 7.70
N LEU A 90 -0.43 -15.53 8.74
CA LEU A 90 -0.03 -14.19 9.19
C LEU A 90 1.02 -14.27 10.31
N SER A 91 1.98 -13.36 10.24
CA SER A 91 2.99 -13.18 11.29
C SER A 91 2.40 -12.58 12.56
N ARG A 92 3.19 -12.62 13.65
CA ARG A 92 3.01 -11.67 14.73
C ARG A 92 3.31 -10.26 14.20
N PRO A 93 2.80 -9.22 14.87
CA PRO A 93 3.11 -7.84 14.51
C PRO A 93 4.60 -7.56 14.57
N ILE A 94 5.06 -6.82 13.55
CA ILE A 94 6.44 -6.38 13.44
C ILE A 94 6.55 -4.88 13.70
N ALA A 95 7.66 -4.45 14.28
CA ALA A 95 8.01 -3.06 14.43
C ALA A 95 8.89 -2.59 13.26
N PHE A 96 8.54 -1.44 12.67
CA PHE A 96 9.41 -0.75 11.72
C PHE A 96 10.51 0.00 12.45
N GLY A 97 11.74 -0.18 12.00
CA GLY A 97 12.90 0.56 12.47
C GLY A 97 13.43 1.54 11.43
N ILE A 98 13.83 2.70 11.87
CA ILE A 98 14.56 3.70 11.10
C ILE A 98 16.04 3.55 11.43
N PHE A 99 16.84 3.28 10.41
CA PHE A 99 18.25 2.97 10.51
C PHE A 99 19.07 4.07 9.83
N PRO A 100 19.58 5.04 10.59
CA PRO A 100 20.47 6.07 10.05
C PRO A 100 21.87 5.53 9.75
N ASP A 101 22.59 6.19 8.86
CA ASP A 101 24.01 5.89 8.59
C ASP A 101 24.85 6.09 9.86
N HIS A 102 24.50 7.05 10.70
CA HIS A 102 25.16 7.32 11.98
C HIS A 102 24.15 7.39 13.14
N GLY A 103 24.51 6.83 14.27
CA GLY A 103 23.66 6.80 15.47
C GLY A 103 22.98 5.46 15.70
N LYS A 104 21.89 5.44 16.46
CA LYS A 104 21.14 4.24 16.81
C LYS A 104 19.88 4.10 15.96
N ALA A 105 19.49 2.86 15.71
CA ALA A 105 18.19 2.56 15.14
C ALA A 105 17.07 2.94 16.10
N GLU A 106 15.99 3.52 15.57
CA GLU A 106 14.79 3.88 16.30
C GLU A 106 13.59 3.12 15.78
N PHE A 107 12.82 2.52 16.67
CA PHE A 107 11.70 1.67 16.31
C PHE A 107 10.36 2.34 16.61
N PHE A 108 9.38 2.06 15.76
CA PHE A 108 7.99 2.44 15.97
C PHE A 108 7.33 1.40 16.89
N ASP A 109 7.62 1.51 18.18
CA ASP A 109 7.19 0.54 19.18
C ASP A 109 5.82 0.86 19.79
N ARG A 110 5.49 2.14 19.97
CA ARG A 110 4.28 2.55 20.71
C ARG A 110 3.74 3.92 20.30
N GLY A 111 2.95 3.93 19.25
CA GLY A 111 2.07 5.04 18.92
C GLY A 111 2.74 6.42 18.79
N LEU A 112 2.00 7.45 19.13
CA LEU A 112 2.40 8.85 18.92
C LEU A 112 3.69 9.30 19.62
N ARG A 113 4.09 8.63 20.71
CA ARG A 113 5.29 9.04 21.49
C ARG A 113 6.61 8.71 20.82
N SER A 114 6.65 7.67 19.97
CA SER A 114 7.86 7.27 19.26
C SER A 114 8.12 8.10 18.01
N ILE A 115 7.09 8.76 17.46
CA ILE A 115 7.14 9.43 16.16
C ILE A 115 8.19 10.56 16.12
N PRO A 116 8.24 11.51 17.06
CA PRO A 116 9.23 12.59 16.99
C PRO A 116 10.66 12.06 16.95
N LYS A 117 10.94 11.07 17.78
CA LYS A 117 12.27 10.44 17.85
C LYS A 117 12.60 9.65 16.59
N MET A 118 11.67 8.84 16.13
CA MET A 118 11.81 8.02 14.93
C MET A 118 12.04 8.86 13.68
N PHE A 119 11.30 9.95 13.50
CA PHE A 119 11.46 10.86 12.37
C PHE A 119 12.50 11.96 12.59
N ARG A 120 13.18 11.95 13.73
CA ARG A 120 14.19 12.97 14.08
C ARG A 120 13.60 14.38 14.07
N PHE A 121 12.33 14.51 14.51
CA PHE A 121 11.66 15.82 14.63
C PHE A 121 12.05 16.53 15.93
N SER A 122 12.35 17.80 15.83
CA SER A 122 12.32 18.72 16.97
C SER A 122 10.87 18.89 17.48
N THR A 123 10.71 19.45 18.67
CA THR A 123 9.38 19.72 19.24
C THR A 123 8.53 20.61 18.32
N VAL A 124 9.15 21.63 17.71
CA VAL A 124 8.45 22.56 16.79
C VAL A 124 7.98 21.84 15.52
N GLU A 125 8.85 21.02 14.93
CA GLU A 125 8.50 20.22 13.75
C GLU A 125 7.37 19.23 14.08
N TRP A 126 7.45 18.59 15.25
CA TRP A 126 6.39 17.68 15.69
C TRP A 126 5.04 18.38 15.87
N LEU A 127 5.02 19.56 16.46
CA LEU A 127 3.80 20.35 16.64
C LEU A 127 3.24 20.79 15.28
N GLY A 128 4.09 21.31 14.39
CA GLY A 128 3.69 21.73 13.05
C GLY A 128 3.16 20.56 12.19
N TRP A 129 3.87 19.43 12.21
CA TRP A 129 3.42 18.21 11.54
C TRP A 129 2.08 17.72 12.09
N SER A 130 1.95 17.65 13.42
CA SER A 130 0.72 17.19 14.07
C SER A 130 -0.46 18.09 13.75
N TRP A 131 -0.26 19.40 13.71
CA TRP A 131 -1.29 20.37 13.34
C TRP A 131 -1.78 20.16 11.91
N LEU A 132 -0.85 19.99 10.96
CA LEU A 132 -1.19 19.72 9.58
C LEU A 132 -1.95 18.40 9.42
N MET A 133 -1.52 17.35 10.14
CA MET A 133 -2.21 16.06 10.13
C MET A 133 -3.62 16.16 10.72
N LEU A 134 -3.79 16.82 11.87
CA LEU A 134 -5.10 17.03 12.49
C LEU A 134 -6.08 17.76 11.54
N LYS A 135 -5.61 18.73 10.78
CA LYS A 135 -6.42 19.41 9.74
C LYS A 135 -6.87 18.43 8.66
N THR A 136 -5.99 17.55 8.18
CA THR A 136 -6.39 16.54 7.19
C THR A 136 -7.37 15.52 7.76
N TRP A 137 -7.22 15.14 9.03
CA TRP A 137 -8.08 14.16 9.70
C TRP A 137 -9.45 14.72 10.08
N GLY A 138 -9.48 16.01 10.45
CA GLY A 138 -10.67 16.75 10.85
C GLY A 138 -11.43 17.38 9.69
N ALA A 139 -11.26 16.93 8.46
CA ALA A 139 -11.97 17.39 7.28
C ALA A 139 -12.53 16.21 6.49
N ASN A 140 -13.70 16.37 5.82
CA ASN A 140 -14.22 15.41 4.86
C ASN A 140 -14.25 16.01 3.45
N VAL A 141 -15.07 17.03 3.22
CA VAL A 141 -15.20 17.67 1.89
C VAL A 141 -13.92 18.39 1.52
N ARG A 142 -13.43 19.27 2.39
CA ARG A 142 -12.20 20.04 2.18
C ARG A 142 -11.00 19.16 1.85
N THR A 143 -10.84 18.02 2.54
CA THR A 143 -9.69 17.15 2.30
C THR A 143 -9.75 16.49 0.92
N ARG A 144 -10.94 16.14 0.43
CA ARG A 144 -11.13 15.56 -0.90
C ARG A 144 -11.04 16.57 -2.03
N GLU A 145 -11.56 17.78 -1.86
CA GLU A 145 -11.61 18.80 -2.91
C GLU A 145 -10.37 19.71 -2.94
N LYS A 146 -9.84 20.08 -1.78
CA LYS A 146 -8.70 21.01 -1.67
C LYS A 146 -7.39 20.28 -1.37
N TYR A 147 -7.33 19.47 -0.29
CA TYR A 147 -6.06 18.85 0.12
C TYR A 147 -5.63 17.71 -0.81
N SER A 148 -6.55 17.12 -1.56
CA SER A 148 -6.23 16.15 -2.61
C SER A 148 -5.42 16.76 -3.76
N ARG A 149 -5.44 18.07 -3.93
CA ARG A 149 -4.71 18.83 -4.97
C ARG A 149 -3.41 19.45 -4.45
N LEU A 150 -3.17 19.40 -3.13
CA LEU A 150 -1.95 19.89 -2.52
C LEU A 150 -0.92 18.76 -2.42
N ASN A 151 0.29 19.07 -2.82
CA ASN A 151 1.42 18.13 -2.68
C ASN A 151 1.87 18.05 -1.23
N ALA A 152 1.90 16.85 -0.66
CA ALA A 152 2.27 16.63 0.74
C ALA A 152 3.71 17.09 1.04
N ALA A 153 4.65 16.80 0.14
CA ALA A 153 6.04 17.18 0.31
C ALA A 153 6.22 18.70 0.38
N GLU A 154 5.52 19.44 -0.47
CA GLU A 154 5.57 20.91 -0.47
C GLU A 154 4.95 21.51 0.80
N GLN A 155 3.91 20.87 1.35
CA GLN A 155 3.30 21.31 2.59
C GLN A 155 4.17 21.05 3.82
N TRP A 156 5.00 20.01 3.79
CA TRP A 156 5.92 19.69 4.90
C TRP A 156 7.26 20.42 4.83
N LYS A 157 7.73 20.76 3.62
CA LYS A 157 9.01 21.43 3.42
C LYS A 157 9.23 22.67 4.30
N PRO A 158 8.25 23.59 4.50
CA PRO A 158 8.41 24.72 5.40
C PRO A 158 8.34 24.38 6.89
N ILE A 159 7.90 23.18 7.25
CA ILE A 159 7.68 22.74 8.62
C ILE A 159 8.89 21.97 9.14
N LEU A 160 9.52 21.16 8.28
CA LEU A 160 10.57 20.22 8.65
C LEU A 160 11.96 20.76 8.31
N SER A 161 12.92 20.47 9.18
CA SER A 161 14.34 20.62 8.87
C SER A 161 14.76 19.66 7.74
N GLU A 162 15.93 19.88 7.15
CA GLU A 162 16.49 18.97 6.13
C GLU A 162 16.60 17.54 6.66
N LEU A 163 17.00 17.37 7.91
CA LEU A 163 17.10 16.06 8.54
C LEU A 163 15.74 15.38 8.72
N GLY A 164 14.77 16.11 9.27
CA GLY A 164 13.41 15.62 9.45
C GLY A 164 12.74 15.28 8.11
N TYR A 165 12.91 16.15 7.13
CA TYR A 165 12.37 15.97 5.78
C TYR A 165 12.97 14.72 5.09
N ARG A 166 14.29 14.53 5.15
CA ARG A 166 14.96 13.37 4.56
C ARG A 166 14.54 12.06 5.23
N THR A 167 14.46 12.06 6.57
CA THR A 167 14.02 10.89 7.34
C THR A 167 12.56 10.54 7.02
N TRP A 168 11.70 11.55 6.95
CA TRP A 168 10.30 11.39 6.56
C TRP A 168 10.15 10.79 5.16
N ARG A 169 10.91 11.27 4.19
CA ARG A 169 10.98 10.74 2.83
C ARG A 169 11.31 9.25 2.83
N SER A 170 12.31 8.86 3.62
CA SER A 170 12.78 7.48 3.69
C SER A 170 11.74 6.50 4.24
N CYS A 171 10.81 6.97 5.06
CA CYS A 171 9.75 6.15 5.64
C CYS A 171 8.48 6.12 4.80
N PHE A 172 8.00 7.31 4.44
CA PHE A 172 6.68 7.43 3.82
C PHE A 172 6.67 6.88 2.39
N GLY A 173 7.74 7.07 1.61
CA GLY A 173 7.85 6.54 0.27
C GLY A 173 7.65 5.03 0.21
N PRO A 174 8.44 4.22 0.92
CA PRO A 174 8.23 2.78 1.00
C PRO A 174 6.85 2.36 1.50
N TRP A 175 6.28 3.07 2.48
CA TRP A 175 4.96 2.73 3.01
C TRP A 175 3.82 2.91 2.00
N ILE A 176 3.91 3.92 1.14
CA ILE A 176 2.97 4.06 0.01
C ILE A 176 3.44 3.35 -1.26
N GLY A 177 4.62 2.74 -1.22
CA GLY A 177 5.22 2.02 -2.33
C GLY A 177 5.55 2.88 -3.55
N SER A 178 5.90 4.16 -3.35
CA SER A 178 6.18 5.12 -4.42
C SER A 178 7.03 6.27 -3.93
N ASP A 179 7.46 7.10 -4.88
CA ASP A 179 8.03 8.42 -4.57
C ASP A 179 6.96 9.30 -3.91
N TRP A 180 7.14 9.53 -2.60
CA TRP A 180 6.22 10.29 -1.77
C TRP A 180 6.09 11.78 -2.18
N THR A 181 7.07 12.31 -2.92
CA THR A 181 7.04 13.69 -3.41
C THR A 181 5.88 13.96 -4.37
N LYS A 182 5.23 12.90 -4.87
CA LYS A 182 4.03 12.98 -5.71
C LYS A 182 2.72 12.80 -4.96
N ALA A 183 2.78 12.37 -3.69
CA ALA A 183 1.59 12.10 -2.88
C ALA A 183 0.82 13.38 -2.56
N SER A 184 -0.51 13.30 -2.56
CA SER A 184 -1.35 14.39 -2.09
C SER A 184 -1.35 14.50 -0.57
N LEU A 185 -1.59 15.71 -0.05
CA LEU A 185 -1.76 15.93 1.39
C LEU A 185 -2.95 15.13 1.94
N HIS A 186 -4.01 14.96 1.15
CA HIS A 186 -5.14 14.09 1.47
C HIS A 186 -4.68 12.64 1.68
N HIS A 187 -3.99 12.07 0.69
CA HIS A 187 -3.55 10.67 0.75
C HIS A 187 -2.64 10.41 1.95
N ALA A 188 -1.66 11.29 2.17
CA ALA A 188 -0.78 11.23 3.33
C ALA A 188 -1.56 11.32 4.64
N GLY A 189 -2.49 12.27 4.76
CA GLY A 189 -3.35 12.42 5.92
C GLY A 189 -4.17 11.17 6.22
N GLN A 190 -4.82 10.59 5.20
CA GLN A 190 -5.61 9.36 5.37
C GLN A 190 -4.75 8.17 5.79
N PHE A 191 -3.57 8.01 5.20
CA PHE A 191 -2.62 6.96 5.58
C PHE A 191 -2.23 7.07 7.05
N PHE A 192 -1.73 8.25 7.48
CA PHE A 192 -1.29 8.45 8.87
C PHE A 192 -2.43 8.40 9.87
N ARG A 193 -3.61 8.87 9.51
CA ARG A 193 -4.79 8.71 10.38
C ARG A 193 -5.04 7.25 10.70
N LYS A 194 -5.03 6.39 9.69
CA LYS A 194 -5.27 4.96 9.86
C LYS A 194 -4.12 4.28 10.60
N GLN A 195 -2.90 4.66 10.29
CA GLN A 195 -1.72 4.13 10.99
C GLN A 195 -1.72 4.44 12.48
N LEU A 196 -2.15 5.65 12.85
CA LEU A 196 -2.03 6.16 14.23
C LEU A 196 -3.32 6.05 15.05
N ILE A 197 -4.47 6.02 14.39
CA ILE A 197 -5.79 6.10 15.03
C ILE A 197 -6.69 4.92 14.60
N SER A 198 -6.14 3.85 14.08
CA SER A 198 -6.97 2.70 13.74
C SER A 198 -7.39 1.93 14.99
N LYS A 199 -8.47 1.19 14.85
CA LYS A 199 -8.95 0.24 15.84
C LYS A 199 -9.17 -1.09 15.14
N PRO A 200 -8.60 -2.20 15.61
CA PRO A 200 -8.79 -3.49 14.97
C PRO A 200 -10.26 -3.90 15.04
N CYS A 201 -10.73 -4.50 13.95
CA CYS A 201 -12.07 -5.09 13.91
C CYS A 201 -12.08 -6.56 14.35
N HIS A 202 -10.92 -7.21 14.29
CA HIS A 202 -10.77 -8.63 14.54
C HIS A 202 -9.62 -8.88 15.52
N ALA A 203 -9.86 -9.77 16.49
CA ALA A 203 -8.79 -10.32 17.29
C ALA A 203 -7.93 -11.25 16.43
N HIS A 204 -6.62 -11.21 16.61
CA HIS A 204 -5.72 -12.19 15.99
C HIS A 204 -5.73 -13.48 16.83
N PRO A 205 -5.58 -14.69 16.24
CA PRO A 205 -5.51 -15.95 17.02
C PRO A 205 -4.44 -15.93 18.11
N ALA A 206 -3.38 -15.14 17.95
CA ALA A 206 -2.37 -14.93 18.99
C ALA A 206 -2.88 -14.08 20.18
N ASP A 207 -4.05 -13.49 20.11
CA ASP A 207 -4.64 -12.72 21.24
C ASP A 207 -5.00 -13.60 22.41
N ASP A 208 -5.34 -14.86 22.16
CA ASP A 208 -5.58 -15.86 23.24
C ASP A 208 -4.32 -16.16 24.04
N GLN A 209 -3.15 -15.67 23.59
CA GLN A 209 -1.87 -15.85 24.24
C GLN A 209 -1.39 -14.59 25.00
N GLY A 210 -2.24 -13.56 25.14
CA GLY A 210 -1.96 -12.37 25.92
C GLY A 210 -2.17 -11.04 25.17
N PRO A 211 -2.02 -9.91 25.85
CA PRO A 211 -2.38 -8.57 25.37
C PRO A 211 -1.50 -8.04 24.23
N ALA A 212 -0.61 -8.83 23.68
CA ALA A 212 0.36 -8.42 22.66
C ALA A 212 -0.32 -7.88 21.39
N TRP A 213 -1.46 -8.47 20.99
CA TRP A 213 -2.16 -8.03 19.77
C TRP A 213 -2.86 -6.69 19.92
N SER A 214 -3.47 -6.42 21.06
CA SER A 214 -4.15 -5.13 21.29
C SER A 214 -3.19 -3.96 21.24
N HIS A 215 -1.92 -4.17 21.58
CA HIS A 215 -0.86 -3.18 21.41
C HIS A 215 -0.39 -3.05 19.97
N CYS A 216 -0.45 -4.11 19.20
CA CYS A 216 0.06 -4.17 17.85
C CYS A 216 -0.95 -3.73 16.80
N ALA A 217 -2.20 -3.63 17.15
CA ALA A 217 -3.25 -3.16 16.27
C ALA A 217 -3.08 -1.71 15.80
N THR A 218 -2.39 -0.89 16.61
CA THR A 218 -2.04 0.50 16.27
C THR A 218 -0.57 0.65 15.88
N ASP A 219 0.29 -0.29 16.27
CA ASP A 219 1.74 -0.11 16.24
C ASP A 219 2.45 -1.10 15.32
N GLY A 220 1.78 -2.19 14.90
CA GLY A 220 2.42 -3.25 14.17
C GLY A 220 1.78 -3.55 12.82
N TRP A 221 2.61 -4.02 11.92
CA TRP A 221 2.23 -4.56 10.63
C TRP A 221 2.34 -6.07 10.66
N LEU A 222 1.49 -6.74 9.90
CA LEU A 222 1.56 -8.18 9.70
C LEU A 222 2.20 -8.47 8.35
N LEU A 223 3.01 -9.51 8.31
CA LEU A 223 3.57 -10.09 7.09
C LEU A 223 2.98 -11.47 6.85
N LEU A 224 3.06 -11.96 5.63
CA LEU A 224 2.85 -13.39 5.36
C LEU A 224 4.03 -14.20 5.90
N ARG A 225 3.73 -15.40 6.39
CA ARG A 225 4.74 -16.34 6.90
C ARG A 225 5.33 -17.23 5.79
N GLY A 226 5.35 -16.74 4.56
CA GLY A 226 5.89 -17.36 3.37
C GLY A 226 5.57 -16.57 2.11
N PRO A 227 6.06 -16.98 0.93
CA PRO A 227 5.83 -16.31 -0.32
C PRO A 227 4.33 -16.13 -0.62
N SER A 228 3.95 -14.97 -1.14
CA SER A 228 2.54 -14.60 -1.27
C SER A 228 1.74 -15.52 -2.21
N SER A 229 2.33 -15.99 -3.30
CA SER A 229 1.65 -16.95 -4.18
C SER A 229 1.39 -18.27 -3.44
N GLU A 230 2.40 -18.83 -2.75
CA GLU A 230 2.31 -20.12 -2.07
C GLU A 230 1.41 -20.09 -0.82
N PHE A 231 1.45 -18.98 -0.06
CA PHE A 231 0.77 -18.85 1.23
C PHE A 231 -0.61 -18.22 1.13
N TRP A 232 -0.93 -17.57 0.02
CA TRP A 232 -2.24 -16.94 -0.17
C TRP A 232 -2.90 -17.32 -1.49
N PHE A 233 -2.33 -16.93 -2.66
CA PHE A 233 -3.07 -16.98 -3.92
C PHE A 233 -3.37 -18.40 -4.39
N ASP A 234 -2.43 -19.33 -4.32
CA ASP A 234 -2.66 -20.72 -4.76
C ASP A 234 -3.77 -21.40 -3.95
N ARG A 235 -3.81 -21.10 -2.64
CA ARG A 235 -4.85 -21.61 -1.73
C ARG A 235 -6.20 -20.98 -2.04
N TRP A 236 -6.23 -19.68 -2.29
CA TRP A 236 -7.44 -18.97 -2.64
C TRP A 236 -8.01 -19.43 -3.98
N ILE A 237 -7.17 -19.58 -5.00
CA ILE A 237 -7.57 -20.13 -6.29
C ILE A 237 -8.11 -21.56 -6.15
N LYS A 238 -7.46 -22.40 -5.32
CA LYS A 238 -7.93 -23.75 -5.02
C LYS A 238 -9.33 -23.74 -4.39
N ASP A 239 -9.57 -22.89 -3.39
CA ASP A 239 -10.89 -22.73 -2.76
C ASP A 239 -11.95 -22.24 -3.77
N LEU A 240 -11.63 -21.21 -4.55
CA LEU A 240 -12.54 -20.66 -5.54
C LEU A 240 -12.90 -21.68 -6.65
N LYS A 241 -11.92 -22.45 -7.14
CA LYS A 241 -12.17 -23.56 -8.08
C LYS A 241 -13.08 -24.62 -7.45
N GLY A 242 -12.83 -24.98 -6.20
CA GLY A 242 -13.68 -25.91 -5.45
C GLY A 242 -15.13 -25.43 -5.31
N ARG A 243 -15.36 -24.12 -5.34
CA ARG A 243 -16.69 -23.49 -5.33
C ARG A 243 -17.29 -23.30 -6.73
N GLY A 244 -16.62 -23.72 -7.79
CA GLY A 244 -17.11 -23.65 -9.15
C GLY A 244 -16.72 -22.38 -9.93
N VAL A 245 -15.77 -21.57 -9.46
CA VAL A 245 -15.20 -20.46 -10.24
C VAL A 245 -14.30 -21.04 -11.34
N SER A 246 -14.53 -20.63 -12.59
CA SER A 246 -13.65 -20.97 -13.70
C SER A 246 -12.56 -19.91 -13.88
N PHE A 247 -11.36 -20.34 -14.23
CA PHE A 247 -10.20 -19.47 -14.49
C PHE A 247 -9.63 -19.72 -15.88
N SER A 248 -9.40 -18.64 -16.61
CA SER A 248 -8.73 -18.65 -17.91
C SER A 248 -7.48 -17.78 -17.83
N TRP A 249 -6.31 -18.42 -17.94
CA TRP A 249 -5.00 -17.78 -17.85
C TRP A 249 -4.46 -17.42 -19.21
N LYS A 250 -3.62 -16.36 -19.31
CA LYS A 250 -3.08 -15.81 -20.56
C LYS A 250 -4.19 -15.35 -21.51
N GLU A 251 -5.29 -14.92 -20.94
CA GLU A 251 -6.48 -14.47 -21.64
C GLU A 251 -6.75 -13.00 -21.32
N ALA A 252 -6.02 -12.11 -21.98
CA ALA A 252 -6.16 -10.67 -21.82
C ALA A 252 -7.46 -10.17 -22.48
N LEU A 253 -8.21 -9.30 -21.77
CA LEU A 253 -9.30 -8.55 -22.36
C LEU A 253 -8.74 -7.53 -23.36
N GLU A 254 -9.20 -7.56 -24.60
CA GLU A 254 -8.83 -6.61 -25.63
C GLU A 254 -9.79 -5.42 -25.68
N ARG A 255 -11.10 -5.67 -25.73
CA ARG A 255 -12.15 -4.65 -25.78
C ARG A 255 -13.51 -5.19 -25.39
N PHE A 256 -14.43 -4.31 -25.07
CA PHE A 256 -15.85 -4.64 -24.92
C PHE A 256 -16.61 -4.47 -26.25
N ARG A 257 -17.70 -5.22 -26.43
CA ARG A 257 -18.74 -4.95 -27.42
C ARG A 257 -19.86 -4.20 -26.70
N PHE A 258 -20.10 -2.97 -27.12
CA PHE A 258 -21.08 -2.07 -26.51
C PHE A 258 -22.13 -1.66 -27.54
N ASN A 259 -23.41 -1.78 -27.19
CA ASN A 259 -24.52 -1.46 -28.09
C ASN A 259 -25.17 -0.08 -27.82
N GLY A 260 -24.47 0.81 -27.08
CA GLY A 260 -24.97 2.10 -26.64
C GLY A 260 -25.74 2.07 -25.32
N ARG A 261 -26.09 0.87 -24.79
CA ARG A 261 -26.82 0.71 -23.53
C ARG A 261 -26.18 -0.31 -22.58
N THR A 262 -25.79 -1.46 -23.10
CA THR A 262 -25.23 -2.57 -22.32
C THR A 262 -24.01 -3.17 -23.03
N ILE A 263 -23.18 -3.85 -22.26
CA ILE A 263 -22.13 -4.72 -22.81
C ILE A 263 -22.81 -5.98 -23.33
N THR A 264 -22.55 -6.30 -24.60
CA THR A 264 -23.07 -7.51 -25.27
C THR A 264 -22.04 -8.61 -25.34
N GLY A 265 -20.79 -8.33 -25.03
CA GLY A 265 -19.69 -9.28 -24.99
C GLY A 265 -18.37 -8.63 -24.70
N ALA A 266 -17.37 -9.42 -24.38
CA ALA A 266 -16.00 -9.03 -24.18
C ALA A 266 -15.08 -9.83 -25.09
N GLN A 267 -14.30 -9.17 -25.93
CA GLN A 267 -13.37 -9.81 -26.84
C GLN A 267 -12.00 -9.93 -26.16
N LEU A 268 -11.48 -11.14 -26.12
CA LEU A 268 -10.13 -11.43 -25.64
C LEU A 268 -9.10 -11.23 -26.76
N ALA A 269 -7.84 -11.03 -26.39
CA ALA A 269 -6.73 -10.86 -27.33
C ALA A 269 -6.50 -12.10 -28.21
N THR A 270 -6.93 -13.28 -27.74
CA THR A 270 -6.95 -14.54 -28.51
C THR A 270 -8.04 -14.60 -29.60
N GLY A 271 -8.92 -13.58 -29.66
CA GLY A 271 -10.07 -13.53 -30.55
C GLY A 271 -11.34 -14.15 -29.96
N THR A 272 -11.24 -14.81 -28.80
CA THR A 272 -12.41 -15.43 -28.15
C THR A 272 -13.41 -14.35 -27.69
N LEU A 273 -14.70 -14.58 -27.93
CA LEU A 273 -15.79 -13.75 -27.44
C LEU A 273 -16.35 -14.35 -26.15
N VAL A 274 -16.33 -13.57 -25.09
CA VAL A 274 -16.93 -13.90 -23.78
C VAL A 274 -18.29 -13.24 -23.67
N GLU A 275 -19.33 -14.04 -23.49
CA GLU A 275 -20.69 -13.57 -23.23
C GLU A 275 -21.08 -13.88 -21.79
N ALA A 276 -21.59 -12.88 -21.08
CA ALA A 276 -22.03 -12.97 -19.70
C ALA A 276 -23.17 -11.99 -19.42
N ASP A 277 -23.90 -12.21 -18.34
CA ASP A 277 -24.95 -11.29 -17.90
C ASP A 277 -24.38 -10.01 -17.31
N LEU A 278 -23.24 -10.12 -16.61
CA LEU A 278 -22.57 -9.04 -15.88
C LEU A 278 -21.05 -9.11 -16.10
N TYR A 279 -20.41 -7.95 -16.11
CA TYR A 279 -18.98 -7.81 -16.35
C TYR A 279 -18.32 -6.96 -15.27
N ILE A 280 -17.16 -7.39 -14.78
CA ILE A 280 -16.33 -6.62 -13.82
C ILE A 280 -14.97 -6.39 -14.45
N LEU A 281 -14.60 -5.10 -14.65
CA LEU A 281 -13.27 -4.68 -15.10
C LEU A 281 -12.40 -4.46 -13.85
N ALA A 282 -11.53 -5.44 -13.55
CA ALA A 282 -10.68 -5.47 -12.36
C ALA A 282 -9.17 -5.47 -12.69
N VAL A 283 -8.80 -4.85 -13.81
CA VAL A 283 -7.43 -4.71 -14.28
C VAL A 283 -6.79 -3.41 -13.75
N ASN A 284 -5.48 -3.26 -13.91
CA ASN A 284 -4.82 -2.01 -13.53
C ASN A 284 -5.30 -0.83 -14.41
N PRO A 285 -5.20 0.44 -13.94
CA PRO A 285 -5.82 1.57 -14.63
C PRO A 285 -5.20 1.87 -16.01
N PHE A 286 -3.95 1.52 -16.26
CA PHE A 286 -3.33 1.66 -17.58
C PHE A 286 -3.98 0.71 -18.58
N ALA A 287 -4.08 -0.58 -18.24
CA ALA A 287 -4.78 -1.56 -19.07
C ALA A 287 -6.26 -1.21 -19.24
N ALA A 288 -6.93 -0.73 -18.18
CA ALA A 288 -8.32 -0.27 -18.28
C ALA A 288 -8.48 0.87 -19.28
N ALA A 289 -7.60 1.89 -19.24
CA ALA A 289 -7.63 2.99 -20.18
C ALA A 289 -7.42 2.53 -21.64
N GLU A 290 -6.50 1.59 -21.89
CA GLU A 290 -6.27 1.02 -23.22
C GLU A 290 -7.48 0.23 -23.73
N ILE A 291 -8.09 -0.62 -22.87
CA ILE A 291 -9.29 -1.40 -23.21
C ILE A 291 -10.45 -0.47 -23.57
N LEU A 292 -10.65 0.59 -22.78
CA LEU A 292 -11.72 1.55 -22.99
C LEU A 292 -11.50 2.40 -24.24
N ALA A 293 -10.26 2.80 -24.53
CA ALA A 293 -9.92 3.55 -25.75
C ALA A 293 -10.25 2.80 -27.05
N ARG A 294 -10.31 1.45 -26.99
CA ARG A 294 -10.74 0.61 -28.13
C ARG A 294 -12.27 0.54 -28.30
N THR A 295 -13.02 1.21 -27.40
CA THR A 295 -14.48 1.31 -27.46
C THR A 295 -14.86 2.77 -27.11
N PRO A 296 -14.71 3.75 -28.06
CA PRO A 296 -14.81 5.19 -27.78
C PRO A 296 -16.13 5.63 -27.12
N ASP A 297 -17.27 5.06 -27.54
CA ASP A 297 -18.57 5.38 -26.96
C ASP A 297 -18.67 4.94 -25.48
N LEU A 298 -17.99 3.86 -25.11
CA LEU A 298 -17.91 3.38 -23.75
C LEU A 298 -16.95 4.24 -22.92
N GLU A 299 -15.79 4.62 -23.48
CA GLU A 299 -14.81 5.49 -22.82
C GLU A 299 -15.40 6.82 -22.35
N GLN A 300 -16.34 7.39 -23.12
CA GLN A 300 -16.98 8.67 -22.79
C GLN A 300 -17.99 8.62 -21.66
N GLN A 301 -18.38 7.42 -21.19
CA GLN A 301 -19.34 7.28 -20.11
C GLN A 301 -18.77 7.79 -18.78
N LYS A 302 -19.68 8.31 -17.91
CA LYS A 302 -19.31 9.07 -16.68
C LYS A 302 -18.11 8.50 -15.93
N GLU A 303 -18.21 7.37 -15.30
CA GLU A 303 -17.11 6.83 -14.46
C GLU A 303 -15.92 6.34 -15.32
N LEU A 304 -16.17 5.86 -16.53
CA LEU A 304 -15.15 5.29 -17.40
C LEU A 304 -14.23 6.33 -18.03
N ARG A 305 -14.72 7.53 -18.32
CA ARG A 305 -13.89 8.64 -18.81
C ARG A 305 -12.81 9.10 -17.83
N LEU A 306 -12.94 8.72 -16.55
CA LEU A 306 -11.96 9.07 -15.51
C LEU A 306 -10.65 8.29 -15.64
N PHE A 307 -10.63 7.17 -16.35
CA PHE A 307 -9.40 6.38 -16.50
C PHE A 307 -8.30 7.12 -17.27
N LYS A 308 -8.65 7.92 -18.26
CA LYS A 308 -7.68 8.69 -19.04
C LYS A 308 -6.92 9.72 -18.17
N PRO A 309 -7.56 10.63 -17.42
CA PRO A 309 -6.84 11.50 -16.49
C PRO A 309 -6.22 10.74 -15.31
N LEU A 310 -6.74 9.58 -14.94
CA LEU A 310 -6.20 8.78 -13.85
C LEU A 310 -4.76 8.28 -14.11
N ILE A 311 -4.40 8.08 -15.37
CA ILE A 311 -3.07 7.61 -15.78
C ILE A 311 -2.13 8.71 -16.28
N GLN A 312 -2.54 9.98 -16.19
CA GLN A 312 -1.81 11.10 -16.80
C GLN A 312 -0.37 11.29 -16.28
N ASP A 313 -0.10 10.91 -15.04
CA ASP A 313 1.24 11.01 -14.44
C ASP A 313 2.17 9.86 -14.85
N GLY A 314 1.68 8.96 -15.70
CA GLY A 314 2.42 7.77 -16.13
C GLY A 314 2.63 6.75 -15.01
N PRO A 315 3.40 5.69 -15.28
CA PRO A 315 3.71 4.66 -14.31
C PRO A 315 4.67 5.15 -13.24
N HIS A 316 4.47 4.65 -12.02
CA HIS A 316 5.34 4.94 -10.88
C HIS A 316 6.44 3.89 -10.74
N PHE A 317 7.53 4.33 -10.13
CA PHE A 317 8.72 3.53 -9.95
C PHE A 317 8.76 2.86 -8.58
N GLN A 318 9.01 1.56 -8.58
CA GLN A 318 9.40 0.80 -7.39
C GLN A 318 10.08 -0.48 -7.87
N VAL A 319 11.34 -0.69 -7.54
CA VAL A 319 12.04 -1.95 -7.83
C VAL A 319 12.17 -2.75 -6.55
N SER A 320 11.70 -4.00 -6.58
CA SER A 320 11.92 -4.95 -5.50
C SER A 320 13.14 -5.81 -5.77
N PHE A 321 13.80 -6.20 -4.70
CA PHE A 321 14.95 -7.08 -4.75
C PHE A 321 14.98 -8.03 -3.54
N ARG A 322 15.78 -9.09 -3.68
CA ARG A 322 16.06 -10.05 -2.62
C ARG A 322 17.56 -10.06 -2.35
N VAL A 323 17.93 -10.07 -1.06
CA VAL A 323 19.31 -10.29 -0.63
C VAL A 323 19.36 -11.62 0.08
N GLY A 324 20.01 -12.60 -0.54
CA GLY A 324 20.20 -13.93 0.01
C GLY A 324 21.60 -14.08 0.61
N PHE A 325 21.67 -14.56 1.84
CA PHE A 325 22.92 -14.85 2.54
C PHE A 325 23.14 -16.36 2.66
N SER A 326 24.38 -16.81 2.53
CA SER A 326 24.76 -18.23 2.69
C SER A 326 24.76 -18.71 4.15
N GLU A 327 24.62 -17.79 5.10
CA GLU A 327 24.65 -18.03 6.53
C GLU A 327 23.42 -17.43 7.21
N PRO A 328 22.98 -17.97 8.38
CA PRO A 328 21.89 -17.38 9.15
C PRO A 328 22.32 -16.07 9.80
N ILE A 329 21.47 -15.05 9.68
CA ILE A 329 21.64 -13.75 10.34
C ILE A 329 20.49 -13.57 11.32
N LYS A 330 20.79 -13.33 12.59
CA LYS A 330 19.79 -13.10 13.62
C LYS A 330 19.39 -11.62 13.66
N PHE A 331 18.09 -11.38 13.81
CA PHE A 331 17.53 -10.10 14.16
C PHE A 331 16.94 -10.15 15.58
N PRO A 332 16.89 -9.06 16.33
CA PRO A 332 16.09 -8.99 17.53
C PRO A 332 14.62 -9.31 17.22
N ARG A 333 13.96 -9.99 18.13
CA ARG A 333 12.59 -10.47 17.93
C ARG A 333 11.65 -9.32 17.47
N GLU A 334 10.86 -9.59 16.43
CA GLU A 334 9.87 -8.66 15.86
C GLU A 334 10.44 -7.36 15.26
N ARG A 335 11.76 -7.14 15.29
CA ARG A 335 12.46 -5.96 14.75
C ARG A 335 13.09 -6.24 13.39
N VAL A 336 12.28 -6.77 12.47
CA VAL A 336 12.72 -7.33 11.18
C VAL A 336 12.51 -6.39 10.00
N ALA A 337 11.85 -5.25 10.22
CA ALA A 337 11.57 -4.25 9.19
C ALA A 337 12.54 -3.06 9.33
N VAL A 338 13.37 -2.86 8.32
CA VAL A 338 14.47 -1.91 8.30
C VAL A 338 14.22 -0.85 7.24
N VAL A 339 14.13 0.42 7.63
CA VAL A 339 14.18 1.56 6.73
C VAL A 339 15.57 2.16 6.79
N VAL A 340 16.35 2.05 5.70
CA VAL A 340 17.69 2.63 5.60
C VAL A 340 17.56 4.13 5.33
N ALA A 341 17.52 4.92 6.41
CA ALA A 341 17.07 6.31 6.40
C ALA A 341 17.89 7.26 5.53
N ASP A 342 19.19 7.00 5.41
CA ASP A 342 20.12 7.84 4.67
C ASP A 342 20.50 7.24 3.30
N SER A 343 19.80 6.16 2.85
CA SER A 343 20.06 5.57 1.55
C SER A 343 19.54 6.46 0.41
N GLU A 344 20.34 6.63 -0.62
CA GLU A 344 20.00 7.41 -1.82
C GLU A 344 18.83 6.76 -2.58
N PHE A 345 18.79 5.42 -2.59
CA PHE A 345 17.76 4.65 -3.27
C PHE A 345 16.50 4.42 -2.43
N ASN A 346 16.45 5.01 -1.23
CA ASN A 346 15.31 4.91 -0.32
C ASN A 346 14.94 3.45 -0.01
N LEU A 347 15.93 2.70 0.49
CA LEU A 347 15.82 1.27 0.70
C LEU A 347 15.01 0.93 1.95
N THR A 348 14.10 -0.01 1.81
CA THR A 348 13.43 -0.68 2.93
C THR A 348 13.61 -2.17 2.79
N LEU A 349 13.88 -2.87 3.90
CA LEU A 349 14.22 -4.27 3.95
C LEU A 349 13.37 -5.01 5.00
N PHE A 350 13.12 -6.29 4.76
CA PHE A 350 12.47 -7.21 5.70
C PHE A 350 13.27 -8.50 5.78
N ALA A 351 13.64 -8.91 6.98
CA ALA A 351 14.29 -10.20 7.22
C ALA A 351 13.21 -11.31 7.23
N GLU A 352 12.93 -11.86 6.05
CA GLU A 352 11.81 -12.79 5.82
C GLU A 352 11.96 -14.11 6.58
N GLU A 353 13.18 -14.64 6.66
CA GLU A 353 13.46 -15.89 7.36
C GLU A 353 13.15 -15.83 8.85
N GLN A 354 13.08 -14.63 9.44
CA GLN A 354 12.69 -14.44 10.84
C GLN A 354 11.16 -14.51 11.03
N VAL A 355 10.42 -14.37 9.94
CA VAL A 355 8.95 -14.30 9.92
C VAL A 355 8.34 -15.55 9.33
N TRP A 356 8.98 -16.13 8.31
CA TRP A 356 8.44 -17.26 7.58
C TRP A 356 8.35 -18.52 8.43
N MET A 357 7.46 -19.43 8.05
CA MET A 357 7.31 -20.71 8.72
C MET A 357 8.65 -21.49 8.69
N ALA A 358 8.95 -22.15 9.79
CA ALA A 358 10.14 -23.01 9.86
C ALA A 358 10.13 -24.03 8.73
N GLY A 359 11.26 -24.18 8.04
CA GLY A 359 11.40 -25.07 6.89
C GLY A 359 10.93 -24.49 5.55
N SER A 360 10.51 -23.21 5.51
CA SER A 360 10.26 -22.53 4.23
C SER A 360 11.53 -22.53 3.37
N ASP A 361 11.35 -22.83 2.08
CA ASP A 361 12.44 -22.77 1.11
C ASP A 361 12.80 -21.30 0.82
N LEU A 362 14.00 -20.90 1.20
CA LEU A 362 14.55 -19.56 0.98
C LEU A 362 15.26 -19.42 -0.38
N GLY A 363 15.41 -20.50 -1.12
CA GLY A 363 16.21 -20.58 -2.34
C GLY A 363 17.49 -21.41 -2.15
N GLN A 364 18.11 -21.80 -3.25
CA GLN A 364 19.28 -22.67 -3.25
C GLN A 364 20.45 -22.02 -2.51
N ASN A 365 20.98 -22.73 -1.49
CA ASN A 365 22.11 -22.28 -0.65
C ASN A 365 21.86 -20.98 0.14
N ILE A 366 20.61 -20.61 0.38
CA ILE A 366 20.24 -19.43 1.15
C ILE A 366 19.80 -19.83 2.56
N LYS A 367 20.36 -19.17 3.57
CA LYS A 367 20.06 -19.36 4.99
C LYS A 367 19.39 -18.16 5.63
N SER A 368 19.61 -16.95 5.09
CA SER A 368 18.85 -15.75 5.43
C SER A 368 18.42 -15.04 4.16
N LEU A 369 17.19 -14.54 4.13
CA LEU A 369 16.59 -13.91 2.98
C LEU A 369 15.96 -12.57 3.38
N TRP A 370 16.44 -11.48 2.81
CA TRP A 370 15.87 -10.16 3.01
C TRP A 370 15.16 -9.71 1.75
N THR A 371 13.89 -9.33 1.89
CA THR A 371 13.16 -8.63 0.85
C THR A 371 13.45 -7.15 0.95
N GLY A 372 13.68 -6.49 -0.17
CA GLY A 372 13.85 -5.05 -0.19
C GLY A 372 13.13 -4.36 -1.34
N THR A 373 12.95 -3.06 -1.19
CA THR A 373 12.45 -2.18 -2.26
C THR A 373 13.24 -0.89 -2.34
N SER A 374 13.36 -0.37 -3.57
CA SER A 374 13.77 0.99 -3.89
C SER A 374 12.57 1.74 -4.45
N CYS A 375 12.19 2.85 -3.84
CA CYS A 375 11.00 3.63 -4.22
C CYS A 375 11.33 4.98 -4.84
N VAL A 376 12.59 5.40 -4.86
CA VAL A 376 13.06 6.66 -5.45
C VAL A 376 13.96 6.36 -6.64
N GLY A 377 13.48 6.67 -7.84
CA GLY A 377 14.19 6.38 -9.08
C GLY A 377 15.09 7.50 -9.58
N THR A 378 15.00 8.71 -9.01
CA THR A 378 15.59 9.95 -9.55
C THR A 378 16.82 10.47 -8.80
N VAL A 379 17.09 9.92 -7.60
CA VAL A 379 18.25 10.34 -6.80
C VAL A 379 19.49 9.55 -7.21
N PRO A 380 20.64 10.22 -7.49
CA PRO A 380 21.89 9.53 -7.81
C PRO A 380 22.38 8.67 -6.65
N GLY A 381 22.86 7.46 -6.98
CA GLY A 381 23.50 6.56 -6.03
C GLY A 381 24.90 7.01 -5.64
N ARG A 382 25.47 6.36 -4.63
CA ARG A 382 26.77 6.76 -4.04
C ARG A 382 27.98 6.19 -4.76
N LEU A 383 27.86 5.08 -5.49
CA LEU A 383 28.99 4.46 -6.20
C LEU A 383 29.14 5.00 -7.62
N PHE A 384 28.05 5.05 -8.36
CA PHE A 384 28.07 5.37 -9.79
C PHE A 384 27.55 6.77 -10.08
N ASN A 385 27.05 7.49 -9.10
CA ASN A 385 26.38 8.80 -9.27
C ASN A 385 25.28 8.77 -10.34
N LEU A 386 24.60 7.64 -10.48
CA LEU A 386 23.49 7.42 -11.39
C LEU A 386 22.19 7.20 -10.61
N PRO A 387 21.08 7.81 -11.03
CA PRO A 387 19.78 7.48 -10.47
C PRO A 387 19.37 6.04 -10.85
N VAL A 388 18.56 5.40 -10.02
CA VAL A 388 18.14 4.00 -10.24
C VAL A 388 17.63 3.76 -11.65
N VAL A 389 16.80 4.67 -12.18
CA VAL A 389 16.22 4.55 -13.53
C VAL A 389 17.27 4.56 -14.67
N LYS A 390 18.51 4.90 -14.38
CA LYS A 390 19.64 4.91 -15.35
C LYS A 390 20.68 3.83 -15.07
N CYS A 391 20.51 3.06 -14.00
CA CYS A 391 21.44 1.97 -13.67
C CYS A 391 21.22 0.76 -14.58
N THR A 392 22.30 0.04 -14.90
CA THR A 392 22.17 -1.37 -15.30
C THR A 392 21.78 -2.21 -14.10
N LYS A 393 21.38 -3.47 -14.31
CA LYS A 393 21.06 -4.39 -13.23
C LYS A 393 22.25 -4.57 -12.27
N GLU A 394 23.44 -4.71 -12.80
CA GLU A 394 24.69 -4.89 -12.04
C GLU A 394 25.02 -3.64 -11.20
N GLN A 395 24.85 -2.45 -11.78
CA GLN A 395 25.05 -1.18 -11.06
C GLN A 395 24.03 -1.02 -9.94
N PHE A 396 22.75 -1.33 -10.21
CA PHE A 396 21.71 -1.30 -9.19
C PHE A 396 22.03 -2.26 -8.02
N VAL A 397 22.42 -3.50 -8.33
CA VAL A 397 22.80 -4.50 -7.33
C VAL A 397 24.00 -4.05 -6.49
N ALA A 398 25.04 -3.47 -7.14
CA ALA A 398 26.20 -2.95 -6.44
C ALA A 398 25.87 -1.77 -5.52
N GLU A 399 25.02 -0.85 -5.96
CA GLU A 399 24.53 0.28 -5.16
C GLU A 399 23.72 -0.20 -3.95
N VAL A 400 22.78 -1.13 -4.15
CA VAL A 400 21.98 -1.72 -3.07
C VAL A 400 22.90 -2.34 -2.02
N LYS A 401 23.88 -3.15 -2.45
CA LYS A 401 24.85 -3.76 -1.55
C LYS A 401 25.63 -2.70 -0.76
N ALA A 402 26.15 -1.67 -1.43
CA ALA A 402 26.93 -0.62 -0.78
C ALA A 402 26.11 0.17 0.23
N GLN A 403 24.88 0.55 -0.11
CA GLN A 403 24.00 1.32 0.77
C GLN A 403 23.56 0.52 2.00
N ILE A 404 23.32 -0.79 1.88
CA ILE A 404 23.02 -1.67 3.01
C ILE A 404 24.26 -1.81 3.92
N MET A 405 25.43 -2.11 3.32
CA MET A 405 26.65 -2.39 4.07
C MET A 405 27.22 -1.16 4.78
N SER A 406 26.98 0.05 4.29
CA SER A 406 27.44 1.29 4.90
C SER A 406 26.54 1.80 6.05
N CYS A 407 25.35 1.24 6.22
CA CYS A 407 24.43 1.65 7.27
C CYS A 407 24.93 1.19 8.65
N GLN A 408 25.56 2.11 9.41
CA GLN A 408 26.20 1.79 10.69
C GLN A 408 25.22 1.34 11.77
N SER A 409 24.02 1.92 11.83
CA SER A 409 23.00 1.52 12.81
C SER A 409 22.48 0.09 12.54
N LEU A 410 22.37 -0.33 11.28
CA LEU A 410 22.04 -1.69 10.91
C LEU A 410 23.19 -2.64 11.27
N ASN A 411 24.43 -2.27 10.96
CA ASN A 411 25.62 -3.01 11.35
C ASN A 411 25.68 -3.21 12.88
N SER A 412 25.39 -2.18 13.66
CA SER A 412 25.38 -2.24 15.12
C SER A 412 24.32 -3.21 15.65
N LEU A 413 23.11 -3.17 15.10
CA LEU A 413 22.01 -4.09 15.45
C LEU A 413 22.39 -5.55 15.15
N ILE A 414 22.93 -5.81 13.94
CA ILE A 414 23.34 -7.16 13.53
C ILE A 414 24.49 -7.65 14.40
N LYS A 415 25.48 -6.82 14.68
CA LYS A 415 26.62 -7.13 15.54
C LYS A 415 26.16 -7.53 16.96
N GLU A 416 25.22 -6.77 17.53
CA GLU A 416 24.63 -7.07 18.85
C GLU A 416 23.88 -8.41 18.85
N ALA A 417 23.08 -8.68 17.81
CA ALA A 417 22.27 -9.90 17.71
C ALA A 417 23.06 -11.17 17.31
N ASN A 418 24.29 -11.02 16.80
CA ASN A 418 25.11 -12.10 16.25
C ASN A 418 26.49 -12.23 16.94
N ASP A 419 26.51 -12.17 18.26
CA ASP A 419 27.69 -12.43 19.08
C ASP A 419 28.93 -11.59 18.70
N GLY A 420 28.71 -10.33 18.33
CA GLY A 420 29.75 -9.38 17.92
C GLY A 420 30.16 -9.45 16.45
N ARG A 421 29.55 -10.33 15.65
CA ARG A 421 29.85 -10.47 14.22
C ARG A 421 29.16 -9.37 13.40
N GLU A 422 29.95 -8.61 12.66
CA GLU A 422 29.49 -7.52 11.82
C GLU A 422 28.82 -8.01 10.52
N LEU A 423 27.86 -7.23 9.98
CA LEU A 423 27.14 -7.56 8.75
C LEU A 423 28.09 -7.81 7.55
N SER A 424 29.19 -7.07 7.46
CA SER A 424 30.22 -7.22 6.42
C SER A 424 30.93 -8.59 6.42
N LYS A 425 30.80 -9.35 7.50
CA LYS A 425 31.39 -10.71 7.64
C LYS A 425 30.42 -11.81 7.20
N PHE A 426 29.19 -11.50 6.89
CA PHE A 426 28.22 -12.44 6.35
C PHE A 426 28.29 -12.40 4.81
N GLU A 427 28.40 -13.57 4.21
CA GLU A 427 28.49 -13.69 2.77
C GLU A 427 27.11 -13.48 2.12
N ILE A 428 27.04 -12.46 1.25
CA ILE A 428 25.91 -12.32 0.35
C ILE A 428 26.11 -13.29 -0.81
N ALA A 429 25.31 -14.36 -0.79
CA ALA A 429 25.34 -15.36 -1.85
C ALA A 429 24.73 -14.81 -3.15
N LYS A 430 23.68 -13.98 -3.03
CA LYS A 430 22.98 -13.42 -4.20
C LYS A 430 22.17 -12.16 -3.85
N ILE A 431 22.16 -11.20 -4.77
CA ILE A 431 21.13 -10.14 -4.80
C ILE A 431 20.39 -10.28 -6.14
N GLU A 432 19.07 -10.41 -6.08
CA GLU A 432 18.23 -10.62 -7.26
C GLU A 432 17.03 -9.70 -7.27
N VAL A 433 16.61 -9.27 -8.45
CA VAL A 433 15.40 -8.47 -8.66
C VAL A 433 14.24 -9.35 -9.11
N TRP A 434 13.03 -8.83 -9.05
CA TRP A 434 11.88 -9.47 -9.68
C TRP A 434 12.16 -9.76 -11.15
N HIS A 435 11.93 -10.98 -11.60
CA HIS A 435 12.39 -11.52 -12.89
C HIS A 435 11.83 -10.80 -14.12
N GLU A 436 10.75 -10.05 -13.96
CA GLU A 436 10.11 -9.30 -15.04
C GLU A 436 10.61 -7.85 -15.17
N TRP A 437 11.51 -7.39 -14.29
CA TRP A 437 12.14 -6.08 -14.44
C TRP A 437 13.17 -6.09 -15.57
N VAL A 438 12.95 -5.24 -16.55
CA VAL A 438 13.87 -5.02 -17.68
C VAL A 438 14.66 -3.74 -17.44
N PHE A 439 15.97 -3.88 -17.34
CA PHE A 439 16.90 -2.77 -17.26
C PHE A 439 17.42 -2.46 -18.67
N SER A 440 17.18 -1.25 -19.14
CA SER A 440 17.59 -0.79 -20.46
C SER A 440 18.17 0.63 -20.38
N PRO A 441 18.90 1.10 -21.43
CA PRO A 441 19.39 2.48 -21.49
C PRO A 441 18.28 3.54 -21.40
N GLU A 442 17.06 3.20 -21.85
CA GLU A 442 15.89 4.08 -21.77
C GLU A 442 15.30 4.13 -20.37
N GLY A 443 15.66 3.21 -19.50
CA GLY A 443 15.19 3.11 -18.13
C GLY A 443 14.75 1.70 -17.74
N ILE A 444 14.24 1.58 -16.51
CA ILE A 444 13.74 0.32 -15.97
C ILE A 444 12.25 0.22 -16.24
N ARG A 445 11.83 -0.93 -16.78
CA ARG A 445 10.42 -1.21 -17.09
C ARG A 445 9.99 -2.51 -16.47
N GLY A 446 8.76 -2.56 -15.98
CA GLY A 446 8.06 -3.77 -15.59
C GLY A 446 6.91 -4.05 -16.55
N PRO A 447 6.47 -5.31 -16.69
CA PRO A 447 5.36 -5.68 -17.56
C PRO A 447 4.03 -5.09 -17.10
N GLN A 448 3.91 -4.86 -15.79
CA GLN A 448 2.74 -4.24 -15.21
C GLN A 448 3.11 -2.85 -14.67
N PRO A 449 2.67 -1.77 -15.34
CA PRO A 449 2.95 -0.42 -14.90
C PRO A 449 2.28 -0.15 -13.54
N LYS A 450 3.08 0.27 -12.55
CA LYS A 450 2.57 0.60 -11.23
C LYS A 450 1.84 1.94 -11.24
N TRP A 451 0.64 1.94 -10.68
CA TRP A 451 -0.13 3.14 -10.41
C TRP A 451 -0.16 3.42 -8.91
N VAL A 452 -0.13 4.68 -8.53
CA VAL A 452 -0.41 5.15 -7.17
C VAL A 452 -1.19 6.46 -7.21
N THR A 453 -1.85 6.80 -6.11
CA THR A 453 -2.59 8.05 -5.99
C THR A 453 -1.65 9.25 -5.86
N THR A 454 -1.78 10.22 -6.75
CA THR A 454 -1.04 11.49 -6.74
C THR A 454 -1.99 12.67 -6.58
N THR A 455 -1.44 13.90 -6.51
CA THR A 455 -2.24 15.14 -6.49
C THR A 455 -3.15 15.27 -7.71
N ASN A 456 -2.69 14.83 -8.87
CA ASN A 456 -3.43 14.95 -10.12
C ASN A 456 -4.48 13.84 -10.28
N THR A 457 -4.23 12.66 -9.71
CA THR A 457 -5.06 11.48 -9.91
C THR A 457 -6.10 11.27 -8.82
N GLN A 458 -5.88 11.80 -7.61
CA GLN A 458 -6.84 11.68 -6.49
C GLN A 458 -8.26 12.14 -6.85
N PRO A 459 -8.47 13.26 -7.55
CA PRO A 459 -9.82 13.69 -7.92
C PRO A 459 -10.48 12.81 -9.00
N CYS A 460 -9.70 11.98 -9.68
CA CYS A 460 -10.13 11.21 -10.85
C CYS A 460 -10.47 9.74 -10.51
N LEU A 461 -10.52 9.36 -9.23
CA LEU A 461 -10.85 7.99 -8.84
C LEU A 461 -12.28 7.62 -9.29
N PRO A 462 -12.48 6.58 -10.14
CA PRO A 462 -13.82 6.14 -10.54
C PRO A 462 -14.55 5.41 -9.42
N GLY A 463 -15.88 5.42 -9.47
CA GLY A 463 -16.71 4.54 -8.63
C GLY A 463 -16.75 3.11 -9.17
N GLN A 464 -17.23 2.17 -8.36
CA GLN A 464 -17.42 0.79 -8.78
C GLN A 464 -18.62 0.60 -9.70
N VAL A 465 -19.64 1.45 -9.57
CA VAL A 465 -20.85 1.45 -10.41
C VAL A 465 -20.65 2.37 -11.60
N THR A 466 -20.91 1.88 -12.78
CA THR A 466 -20.88 2.67 -14.02
C THR A 466 -22.29 2.99 -14.50
N PRO A 467 -22.49 3.93 -15.43
CA PRO A 467 -23.77 4.14 -16.06
C PRO A 467 -24.27 2.95 -16.91
N ILE A 468 -23.39 2.01 -17.19
CA ILE A 468 -23.72 0.81 -17.97
C ILE A 468 -24.24 -0.26 -17.01
N PRO A 469 -25.52 -0.67 -17.11
CA PRO A 469 -26.18 -1.49 -16.10
C PRO A 469 -25.53 -2.82 -15.78
N ASN A 470 -24.76 -3.37 -16.72
CA ASN A 470 -24.08 -4.64 -16.57
C ASN A 470 -22.54 -4.55 -16.58
N LEU A 471 -21.97 -3.35 -16.37
CA LEU A 471 -20.51 -3.16 -16.27
C LEU A 471 -20.14 -2.51 -14.94
N PHE A 472 -19.24 -3.13 -14.21
CA PHE A 472 -18.72 -2.68 -12.93
C PHE A 472 -17.20 -2.57 -12.98
N VAL A 473 -16.62 -1.76 -12.10
CA VAL A 473 -15.17 -1.55 -12.02
C VAL A 473 -14.68 -1.92 -10.63
N ALA A 474 -13.52 -2.56 -10.54
CA ALA A 474 -12.86 -2.84 -9.27
C ALA A 474 -11.35 -2.61 -9.36
N GLY A 475 -10.73 -2.24 -8.25
CA GLY A 475 -9.30 -1.99 -8.14
C GLY A 475 -8.98 -0.97 -7.05
N ALA A 476 -7.77 -1.00 -6.50
CA ALA A 476 -7.32 -0.05 -5.48
C ALA A 476 -7.29 1.42 -5.99
N HIS A 477 -7.42 1.62 -7.29
CA HIS A 477 -7.52 2.91 -7.97
C HIS A 477 -8.96 3.45 -8.04
N THR A 478 -9.91 2.81 -7.41
CA THR A 478 -11.32 3.25 -7.36
C THR A 478 -11.64 3.88 -6.01
N ARG A 479 -12.77 4.60 -5.93
CA ARG A 479 -13.22 5.22 -4.68
C ARG A 479 -13.64 4.18 -3.65
N THR A 480 -13.00 4.22 -2.50
CA THR A 480 -13.26 3.34 -1.35
C THR A 480 -13.36 4.17 -0.07
N GLU A 481 -13.85 3.59 1.02
CA GLU A 481 -13.87 4.25 2.32
C GLU A 481 -12.48 4.26 2.96
N VAL A 482 -11.67 3.23 2.65
CA VAL A 482 -10.27 3.23 3.11
C VAL A 482 -9.51 4.42 2.54
N ASP A 483 -9.84 4.86 1.32
CA ASP A 483 -9.32 6.10 0.69
C ASP A 483 -7.78 6.21 0.74
N VAL A 484 -7.13 5.04 0.62
CA VAL A 484 -5.68 4.85 0.53
C VAL A 484 -5.43 3.75 -0.47
N TRP A 485 -4.55 4.00 -1.45
CA TRP A 485 -4.11 2.95 -2.37
C TRP A 485 -3.37 1.86 -1.58
N SER A 486 -3.98 0.69 -1.49
CA SER A 486 -3.53 -0.40 -0.61
C SER A 486 -4.21 -1.72 -0.97
N ILE A 487 -3.74 -2.80 -0.37
CA ILE A 487 -4.38 -4.12 -0.43
C ILE A 487 -5.82 -4.05 0.09
N GLU A 488 -6.03 -3.35 1.21
CA GLU A 488 -7.37 -3.12 1.79
C GLU A 488 -8.30 -2.42 0.79
N GLY A 489 -7.78 -1.38 0.09
CA GLY A 489 -8.53 -0.70 -0.97
C GLY A 489 -8.92 -1.62 -2.12
N ALA A 490 -8.05 -2.56 -2.49
CA ALA A 490 -8.36 -3.55 -3.52
C ALA A 490 -9.46 -4.52 -3.07
N VAL A 491 -9.39 -5.04 -1.84
CA VAL A 491 -10.42 -5.94 -1.28
C VAL A 491 -11.75 -5.20 -1.14
N GLU A 492 -11.74 -4.02 -0.52
CA GLU A 492 -12.95 -3.20 -0.36
C GLU A 492 -13.60 -2.89 -1.71
N SER A 493 -12.80 -2.53 -2.71
CA SER A 493 -13.28 -2.25 -4.05
C SER A 493 -13.94 -3.46 -4.71
N GLY A 494 -13.33 -4.64 -4.63
CA GLY A 494 -13.91 -5.89 -5.13
C GLY A 494 -15.25 -6.22 -4.44
N ARG A 495 -15.31 -6.07 -3.12
CA ARG A 495 -16.56 -6.23 -2.34
C ARG A 495 -17.62 -5.22 -2.73
N ARG A 496 -17.26 -3.95 -2.95
CA ARG A 496 -18.20 -2.91 -3.40
C ARG A 496 -18.74 -3.18 -4.80
N ALA A 497 -17.91 -3.67 -5.72
CA ALA A 497 -18.38 -4.09 -7.04
C ALA A 497 -19.36 -5.27 -6.93
N ALA A 498 -19.04 -6.26 -6.09
CA ALA A 498 -19.95 -7.37 -5.81
C ALA A 498 -21.24 -6.92 -5.09
N GLN A 499 -21.16 -5.96 -4.15
CA GLN A 499 -22.30 -5.38 -3.46
C GLN A 499 -23.25 -4.62 -4.39
N ALA A 500 -22.72 -3.98 -5.43
CA ALA A 500 -23.54 -3.33 -6.45
C ALA A 500 -24.35 -4.34 -7.28
N ILE A 501 -23.86 -5.57 -7.40
CA ILE A 501 -24.55 -6.70 -8.06
C ILE A 501 -25.53 -7.38 -7.10
N ASP A 502 -25.09 -7.65 -5.88
CA ASP A 502 -25.91 -8.26 -4.81
C ASP A 502 -25.76 -7.46 -3.50
N PRO A 503 -26.78 -6.69 -3.09
CA PRO A 503 -26.75 -5.88 -1.87
C PRO A 503 -26.52 -6.67 -0.58
N GLY A 504 -26.63 -7.99 -0.60
CA GLY A 504 -26.30 -8.85 0.53
C GLY A 504 -24.81 -8.95 0.83
N VAL A 505 -23.94 -8.56 -0.10
CA VAL A 505 -22.48 -8.47 0.15
C VAL A 505 -22.19 -7.31 1.11
N LYS A 506 -21.36 -7.57 2.11
CA LYS A 506 -21.02 -6.58 3.14
C LYS A 506 -19.58 -6.08 2.98
N THR A 507 -19.42 -4.78 3.09
CA THR A 507 -18.13 -4.12 3.30
C THR A 507 -17.99 -3.69 4.75
N LEU A 508 -16.81 -3.84 5.33
CA LEU A 508 -16.53 -3.39 6.69
C LEU A 508 -16.10 -1.93 6.70
N PRO A 509 -16.69 -1.09 7.59
CA PRO A 509 -16.39 0.33 7.62
C PRO A 509 -15.00 0.60 8.21
N GLN A 510 -14.42 1.73 7.84
CA GLN A 510 -13.19 2.23 8.41
C GLN A 510 -13.43 2.98 9.72
N TYR A 511 -12.59 2.72 10.73
CA TYR A 511 -12.71 3.41 12.01
C TYR A 511 -12.38 4.89 11.89
N LYS A 512 -13.25 5.74 12.42
CA LYS A 512 -13.01 7.18 12.63
C LYS A 512 -13.57 7.56 13.99
N PRO A 513 -12.76 8.07 14.94
CA PRO A 513 -13.22 8.45 16.28
C PRO A 513 -14.33 9.49 16.24
N LEU A 514 -15.23 9.47 17.23
CA LEU A 514 -16.36 10.40 17.30
C LEU A 514 -15.92 11.87 17.27
N TRP A 515 -14.89 12.21 18.02
CA TRP A 515 -14.36 13.58 18.06
C TRP A 515 -13.86 14.07 16.69
N LEU A 516 -13.22 13.21 15.88
CA LEU A 516 -12.86 13.56 14.51
C LEU A 516 -14.06 13.71 13.59
N ARG A 517 -15.13 12.92 13.82
CA ARG A 517 -16.38 13.06 13.06
C ARG A 517 -17.01 14.42 13.35
N VAL A 518 -17.07 14.83 14.62
CA VAL A 518 -17.60 16.14 15.03
C VAL A 518 -16.79 17.28 14.41
N ILE A 519 -15.46 17.26 14.53
CA ILE A 519 -14.59 18.27 13.93
C ILE A 519 -14.83 18.35 12.42
N SER A 520 -14.93 17.21 11.73
CA SER A 520 -15.17 17.17 10.29
C SER A 520 -16.53 17.75 9.88
N MET A 521 -17.58 17.50 10.66
CA MET A 521 -18.90 18.09 10.39
C MET A 521 -18.86 19.61 10.51
N ILE A 522 -18.17 20.14 11.53
CA ILE A 522 -18.01 21.59 11.70
C ILE A 522 -17.16 22.16 10.56
N ASP A 523 -16.07 21.48 10.17
CA ASP A 523 -15.24 21.94 9.05
C ASP A 523 -15.96 21.90 7.70
N ASP A 524 -16.83 20.91 7.48
CA ASP A 524 -17.65 20.84 6.26
C ASP A 524 -18.60 22.06 6.17
N ALA A 525 -19.18 22.50 7.30
CA ALA A 525 -19.98 23.72 7.36
C ALA A 525 -19.11 24.98 7.11
N CYS A 526 -17.93 25.07 7.72
CA CYS A 526 -16.96 26.16 7.45
C CYS A 526 -16.58 26.19 5.97
N TYR A 527 -16.30 25.03 5.39
CA TYR A 527 -15.89 24.93 3.98
C TYR A 527 -17.00 25.36 3.02
N ALA A 528 -18.24 24.99 3.30
CA ALA A 528 -19.39 25.35 2.49
C ALA A 528 -19.61 26.88 2.38
N VAL A 529 -19.19 27.65 3.39
CA VAL A 529 -19.26 29.14 3.38
C VAL A 529 -17.92 29.79 3.00
N GLY A 530 -16.95 29.01 2.53
CA GLY A 530 -15.63 29.52 2.14
C GLY A 530 -14.70 29.91 3.30
N ALA A 531 -15.06 29.54 4.54
CA ALA A 531 -14.26 29.87 5.72
C ALA A 531 -12.96 29.03 5.80
N PRO A 532 -11.93 29.48 6.57
CA PRO A 532 -10.77 28.68 6.92
C PRO A 532 -11.15 27.37 7.62
N HIS A 533 -10.16 26.47 7.76
CA HIS A 533 -10.38 25.23 8.51
C HIS A 533 -10.77 25.54 9.97
N VAL A 534 -11.74 24.80 10.53
CA VAL A 534 -12.23 25.01 11.89
C VAL A 534 -11.11 25.08 12.93
N LEU A 535 -10.07 24.26 12.80
CA LEU A 535 -8.91 24.31 13.71
C LEU A 535 -8.11 25.61 13.56
N ASP A 536 -8.00 26.18 12.35
CA ASP A 536 -7.32 27.47 12.15
C ASP A 536 -8.12 28.61 12.80
N LEU A 537 -9.46 28.57 12.73
CA LEU A 537 -10.33 29.51 13.42
C LEU A 537 -10.20 29.39 14.94
N PHE A 538 -10.15 28.18 15.46
CA PHE A 538 -9.94 27.93 16.88
C PHE A 538 -8.56 28.41 17.34
N GLY A 539 -7.49 28.08 16.59
CA GLY A 539 -6.13 28.53 16.89
C GLY A 539 -6.00 30.05 16.87
N ALA A 540 -6.60 30.73 15.88
CA ALA A 540 -6.63 32.19 15.82
C ALA A 540 -7.40 32.81 17.01
N GLY A 541 -8.53 32.20 17.40
CA GLY A 541 -9.28 32.60 18.58
C GLY A 541 -8.49 32.47 19.87
N CYS A 542 -7.81 31.34 20.08
CA CYS A 542 -6.92 31.15 21.23
C CYS A 542 -5.78 32.16 21.25
N LEU A 543 -5.16 32.45 20.11
CA LEU A 543 -4.10 33.45 20.00
C LEU A 543 -4.60 34.86 20.38
N LEU A 544 -5.75 35.27 19.84
CA LEU A 544 -6.36 36.58 20.15
C LEU A 544 -6.66 36.73 21.65
N VAL A 545 -7.24 35.67 22.27
CA VAL A 545 -7.51 35.65 23.71
C VAL A 545 -6.21 35.75 24.52
N SER A 546 -5.16 35.02 24.11
CA SER A 546 -3.85 35.04 24.79
C SER A 546 -3.17 36.40 24.68
N VAL A 547 -3.20 37.01 23.47
CA VAL A 547 -2.65 38.37 23.26
C VAL A 547 -3.47 39.41 24.01
N GLY A 548 -4.80 39.29 24.00
CA GLY A 548 -5.68 40.19 24.77
C GLY A 548 -5.45 40.10 26.29
N THR A 549 -5.30 38.87 26.83
CA THR A 549 -4.97 38.67 28.24
C THR A 549 -3.58 39.20 28.60
N LEU A 550 -2.60 39.01 27.74
CA LEU A 550 -1.26 39.53 27.94
C LEU A 550 -1.27 41.07 27.89
N ALA A 551 -1.97 41.67 26.97
CA ALA A 551 -2.12 43.12 26.85
C ALA A 551 -2.82 43.72 28.07
N LEU A 552 -3.90 43.09 28.57
CA LEU A 552 -4.56 43.45 29.80
C LEU A 552 -3.63 43.30 31.01
N TRP A 553 -2.87 42.22 31.10
CA TRP A 553 -1.90 41.98 32.17
C TRP A 553 -0.80 43.04 32.16
N ILE A 554 -0.24 43.40 30.99
CA ILE A 554 0.73 44.48 30.84
C ILE A 554 0.12 45.83 31.24
N TYR A 555 -1.12 46.12 30.81
CA TYR A 555 -1.82 47.35 31.13
C TYR A 555 -2.05 47.52 32.65
N TYR A 556 -2.46 46.44 33.33
CA TYR A 556 -2.74 46.48 34.76
C TYR A 556 -1.49 46.39 35.67
N LEU A 557 -0.40 45.79 35.15
CA LEU A 557 0.85 45.66 35.94
C LEU A 557 1.93 46.66 35.53
N ALA A 558 1.78 47.41 34.46
CA ALA A 558 2.67 48.51 34.15
C ALA A 558 2.50 49.60 35.24
N PRO A 559 3.55 49.96 35.98
CA PRO A 559 3.42 51.01 36.97
C PRO A 559 3.02 52.28 36.25
N HIS A 560 1.90 52.86 36.67
CA HIS A 560 1.52 54.20 36.26
C HIS A 560 2.65 55.17 36.70
N ARG A 561 3.53 55.53 35.80
CA ARG A 561 4.48 56.61 35.99
C ARG A 561 3.87 57.92 35.60
#